data_e6db7d2ed3e3da42510ef3fb0da2e569
#
_entry.id   e6db7d2ed3e3da42510ef3fb0da2e569
#
_cell.length_a   1.000
_cell.length_b   1.000
_cell.length_c   1.000
_cell.angle_alpha   90.00
_cell.angle_beta   90.00
_cell.angle_gamma   90.00
#
_symmetry.space_group_name_H-M   'P 1'
#
loop_
_entity.id
_entity.type
_entity.pdbx_description
1 polymer ?
#
loop_
_entity_poly.entity_id
_entity_poly.type
_entity_poly.pdbx_seq_one_letter_code
_entity_poly.pdbx_strand_id
1 'polypeptide(L)'
;MSLIALQIIVFILNPDSLIGFITGLSGTICVLLVAKRKISNYAFGFIQTAVGLYLGLQVHLWGESAENLFYLVSQFIGFAAWRKHMIAGDTEEDTEQVETRRFKWQHWLYSILVIALGTVSFAFISQHMTEIVNSLGSLAKNLNPTWGWQAKNLAGTQPYIDAFTLVTAFVAQIIMLARYREQWTFWFILNVVSLYQWITLHNMSMAALYVAFLINNAYGYYQWSKGSQ
;
A
#
# COMPACT_ATOMS: atom_id res chain seq x y z
N MET A 1 -13.05 -6.08 17.63
CA MET A 1 -13.67 -5.03 16.78
C MET A 1 -13.20 -5.27 15.37
N SER A 2 -14.08 -5.33 14.36
CA SER A 2 -13.66 -5.54 12.96
C SER A 2 -13.01 -4.26 12.40
N LEU A 3 -12.11 -4.40 11.41
CA LEU A 3 -11.50 -3.26 10.71
C LEU A 3 -12.55 -2.32 10.10
N ILE A 4 -13.64 -2.89 9.60
CA ILE A 4 -14.77 -2.14 9.05
C ILE A 4 -15.45 -1.29 10.15
N ALA A 5 -15.70 -1.86 11.32
CA ALA A 5 -16.28 -1.11 12.44
C ALA A 5 -15.37 0.06 12.89
N LEU A 6 -14.05 -0.15 12.87
CA LEU A 6 -13.09 0.92 13.14
C LEU A 6 -13.22 2.08 12.14
N GLN A 7 -13.30 1.78 10.83
CA GLN A 7 -13.47 2.81 9.79
C GLN A 7 -14.80 3.58 9.94
N ILE A 8 -15.88 2.89 10.28
CA ILE A 8 -17.19 3.53 10.53
C ILE A 8 -17.10 4.47 11.75
N ILE A 9 -16.47 4.03 12.84
CA ILE A 9 -16.30 4.86 14.05
C ILE A 9 -15.46 6.10 13.75
N VAL A 10 -14.33 5.94 13.03
CA VAL A 10 -13.48 7.08 12.63
C VAL A 10 -14.24 8.08 11.78
N PHE A 11 -15.08 7.61 10.85
CA PHE A 11 -15.92 8.49 10.03
C PHE A 11 -17.00 9.22 10.84
N ILE A 12 -17.64 8.54 11.80
CA ILE A 12 -18.63 9.18 12.68
C ILE A 12 -18.00 10.26 13.56
N LEU A 13 -16.78 10.02 14.05
CA LEU A 13 -16.06 10.96 14.90
C LEU A 13 -15.44 12.13 14.13
N ASN A 14 -15.09 11.93 12.84
CA ASN A 14 -14.47 12.93 11.98
C ASN A 14 -15.08 12.84 10.57
N PRO A 15 -16.25 13.42 10.32
CA PRO A 15 -16.96 13.29 9.04
C PRO A 15 -16.39 14.18 7.93
N ASP A 16 -15.06 14.41 7.92
CA ASP A 16 -14.40 15.45 7.11
C ASP A 16 -14.52 15.23 5.60
N SER A 17 -14.64 14.00 5.13
CA SER A 17 -14.95 13.76 3.72
C SER A 17 -15.57 12.37 3.45
N LEU A 18 -16.68 12.35 2.77
CA LEU A 18 -17.31 11.12 2.25
C LEU A 18 -16.35 10.35 1.33
N ILE A 19 -15.57 11.06 0.53
CA ILE A 19 -14.61 10.48 -0.41
C ILE A 19 -13.49 9.76 0.37
N GLY A 20 -12.94 10.39 1.41
CA GLY A 20 -11.95 9.77 2.30
C GLY A 20 -12.49 8.51 2.99
N PHE A 21 -13.75 8.54 3.43
CA PHE A 21 -14.40 7.37 4.02
C PHE A 21 -14.56 6.22 3.02
N ILE A 22 -15.02 6.49 1.79
CA ILE A 22 -15.15 5.50 0.72
C ILE A 22 -13.78 4.87 0.42
N THR A 23 -12.73 5.68 0.34
CA THR A 23 -11.36 5.21 0.09
C THR A 23 -10.88 4.28 1.22
N GLY A 24 -11.02 4.71 2.47
CA GLY A 24 -10.60 3.92 3.64
C GLY A 24 -11.41 2.62 3.78
N LEU A 25 -12.72 2.67 3.56
CA LEU A 25 -13.59 1.50 3.60
C LEU A 25 -13.24 0.50 2.50
N SER A 26 -13.06 0.99 1.25
CA SER A 26 -12.67 0.15 0.12
C SER A 26 -11.32 -0.52 0.36
N GLY A 27 -10.33 0.21 0.89
CA GLY A 27 -9.03 -0.34 1.25
C GLY A 27 -9.12 -1.40 2.34
N THR A 28 -9.93 -1.17 3.37
CA THR A 28 -10.15 -2.14 4.44
C THR A 28 -10.79 -3.42 3.91
N ILE A 29 -11.80 -3.31 3.07
CA ILE A 29 -12.44 -4.48 2.43
C ILE A 29 -11.42 -5.19 1.53
N CYS A 30 -10.64 -4.45 0.74
CA CYS A 30 -9.60 -5.01 -0.12
C CYS A 30 -8.63 -5.88 0.68
N VAL A 31 -8.01 -5.39 1.75
CA VAL A 31 -7.01 -6.17 2.51
C VAL A 31 -7.62 -7.39 3.23
N LEU A 32 -8.88 -7.32 3.64
CA LEU A 32 -9.60 -8.46 4.19
C LEU A 32 -9.88 -9.54 3.14
N LEU A 33 -10.22 -9.14 1.91
CA LEU A 33 -10.43 -10.04 0.79
C LEU A 33 -9.11 -10.67 0.31
N VAL A 34 -8.01 -9.90 0.30
CA VAL A 34 -6.66 -10.44 0.05
C VAL A 34 -6.31 -11.51 1.09
N ALA A 35 -6.57 -11.26 2.37
CA ALA A 35 -6.32 -12.24 3.42
C ALA A 35 -7.12 -13.54 3.22
N LYS A 36 -8.34 -13.45 2.70
CA LYS A 36 -9.19 -14.59 2.33
C LYS A 36 -8.87 -15.19 0.95
N ARG A 37 -7.87 -14.69 0.25
CA ARG A 37 -7.46 -15.11 -1.11
C ARG A 37 -8.52 -14.87 -2.19
N LYS A 38 -9.50 -13.99 -1.96
CA LYS A 38 -10.62 -13.74 -2.88
C LYS A 38 -10.23 -12.76 -3.98
N ILE A 39 -10.54 -13.11 -5.24
CA ILE A 39 -10.22 -12.28 -6.41
C ILE A 39 -10.98 -10.94 -6.41
N SER A 40 -12.12 -10.88 -5.74
CA SER A 40 -12.92 -9.65 -5.57
C SER A 40 -12.15 -8.52 -4.86
N ASN A 41 -11.00 -8.81 -4.20
CA ASN A 41 -10.12 -7.78 -3.65
C ASN A 41 -9.75 -6.70 -4.68
N TYR A 42 -9.52 -7.09 -5.94
CA TYR A 42 -9.10 -6.19 -7.00
C TYR A 42 -10.14 -5.11 -7.35
N ALA A 43 -11.43 -5.39 -7.20
CA ALA A 43 -12.47 -4.39 -7.40
C ALA A 43 -12.42 -3.29 -6.33
N PHE A 44 -12.25 -3.67 -5.07
CA PHE A 44 -12.13 -2.71 -3.96
C PHE A 44 -10.78 -1.99 -3.97
N GLY A 45 -9.70 -2.69 -4.33
CA GLY A 45 -8.39 -2.09 -4.52
C GLY A 45 -8.38 -1.06 -5.66
N PHE A 46 -9.10 -1.32 -6.76
CA PHE A 46 -9.28 -0.35 -7.84
C PHE A 46 -9.95 0.94 -7.35
N ILE A 47 -11.07 0.83 -6.61
CA ILE A 47 -11.77 2.00 -6.07
C ILE A 47 -10.84 2.81 -5.16
N GLN A 48 -10.17 2.14 -4.20
CA GLN A 48 -9.25 2.79 -3.27
C GLN A 48 -8.15 3.54 -4.01
N THR A 49 -7.46 2.87 -4.94
CA THR A 49 -6.28 3.43 -5.60
C THR A 49 -6.64 4.51 -6.63
N ALA A 50 -7.77 4.38 -7.34
CA ALA A 50 -8.24 5.40 -8.25
C ALA A 50 -8.62 6.70 -7.51
N VAL A 51 -9.35 6.57 -6.39
CA VAL A 51 -9.72 7.72 -5.56
C VAL A 51 -8.48 8.30 -4.85
N GLY A 52 -7.58 7.45 -4.34
CA GLY A 52 -6.31 7.90 -3.74
C GLY A 52 -5.44 8.68 -4.72
N LEU A 53 -5.32 8.21 -5.98
CA LEU A 53 -4.63 8.92 -7.05
C LEU A 53 -5.28 10.29 -7.31
N TYR A 54 -6.60 10.34 -7.44
CA TYR A 54 -7.33 11.59 -7.66
C TYR A 54 -7.08 12.59 -6.50
N LEU A 55 -7.21 12.15 -5.25
CA LEU A 55 -6.99 13.01 -4.08
C LEU A 55 -5.53 13.47 -3.98
N GLY A 56 -4.57 12.58 -4.21
CA GLY A 56 -3.14 12.92 -4.20
C GLY A 56 -2.78 13.99 -5.24
N LEU A 57 -3.35 13.88 -6.44
CA LEU A 57 -3.16 14.88 -7.50
C LEU A 57 -3.78 16.24 -7.14
N GLN A 58 -4.95 16.26 -6.48
CA GLN A 58 -5.62 17.50 -6.07
C GLN A 58 -4.77 18.32 -5.06
N VAL A 59 -4.07 17.64 -4.16
CA VAL A 59 -3.26 18.27 -3.12
C VAL A 59 -1.76 18.27 -3.43
N HIS A 60 -1.37 17.92 -4.67
CA HIS A 60 0.01 17.89 -5.17
C HIS A 60 0.95 16.97 -4.37
N LEU A 61 0.44 15.87 -3.83
CA LEU A 61 1.22 14.81 -3.20
C LEU A 61 1.76 13.83 -4.26
N TRP A 62 2.79 14.25 -4.97
CA TRP A 62 3.32 13.53 -6.13
C TRP A 62 3.80 12.11 -5.81
N GLY A 63 4.44 11.92 -4.64
CA GLY A 63 4.90 10.59 -4.20
C GLY A 63 3.73 9.63 -3.97
N GLU A 64 2.70 10.07 -3.24
CA GLU A 64 1.49 9.30 -3.00
C GLU A 64 0.70 9.05 -4.29
N SER A 65 0.65 10.04 -5.18
CA SER A 65 0.02 9.88 -6.49
C SER A 65 0.73 8.84 -7.35
N ALA A 66 2.06 8.83 -7.36
CA ALA A 66 2.85 7.82 -8.08
C ALA A 66 2.65 6.41 -7.48
N GLU A 67 2.59 6.30 -6.16
CA GLU A 67 2.31 5.05 -5.46
C GLU A 67 0.91 4.52 -5.80
N ASN A 68 -0.12 5.37 -5.72
CA ASN A 68 -1.48 4.99 -6.09
C ASN A 68 -1.60 4.63 -7.56
N LEU A 69 -0.86 5.28 -8.47
CA LEU A 69 -0.80 4.90 -9.88
C LEU A 69 -0.19 3.50 -10.06
N PHE A 70 0.90 3.19 -9.36
CA PHE A 70 1.49 1.86 -9.37
C PHE A 70 0.50 0.80 -8.88
N TYR A 71 -0.18 1.05 -7.76
CA TYR A 71 -1.19 0.13 -7.25
C TYR A 71 -2.39 0.01 -8.20
N LEU A 72 -2.84 1.10 -8.81
CA LEU A 72 -3.95 1.08 -9.77
C LEU A 72 -3.64 0.17 -10.97
N VAL A 73 -2.44 0.29 -11.54
CA VAL A 73 -1.98 -0.59 -12.62
C VAL A 73 -1.87 -2.04 -12.13
N SER A 74 -1.39 -2.23 -10.91
CA SER A 74 -1.25 -3.55 -10.30
C SER A 74 -2.58 -4.28 -10.09
N GLN A 75 -3.72 -3.55 -9.93
CA GLN A 75 -5.04 -4.20 -9.83
C GLN A 75 -5.38 -4.97 -11.11
N PHE A 76 -5.14 -4.39 -12.28
CA PHE A 76 -5.42 -5.05 -13.56
C PHE A 76 -4.50 -6.26 -13.78
N ILE A 77 -3.19 -6.10 -13.53
CA ILE A 77 -2.20 -7.17 -13.67
C ILE A 77 -2.53 -8.32 -12.71
N GLY A 78 -2.83 -7.98 -11.46
CA GLY A 78 -3.13 -8.95 -10.41
C GLY A 78 -4.43 -9.71 -10.69
N PHE A 79 -5.48 -9.00 -11.08
CA PHE A 79 -6.74 -9.65 -11.46
C PHE A 79 -6.51 -10.66 -12.59
N ALA A 80 -5.81 -10.26 -13.66
CA ALA A 80 -5.52 -11.15 -14.77
C ALA A 80 -4.63 -12.36 -14.36
N ALA A 81 -3.66 -12.14 -13.48
CA ALA A 81 -2.79 -13.20 -12.96
C ALA A 81 -3.53 -14.16 -12.04
N TRP A 82 -4.34 -13.65 -11.09
CA TRP A 82 -5.09 -14.48 -10.15
C TRP A 82 -6.18 -15.27 -10.84
N ARG A 83 -6.92 -14.68 -11.79
CA ARG A 83 -7.98 -15.35 -12.53
C ARG A 83 -7.53 -16.64 -13.21
N LYS A 84 -6.26 -16.72 -13.64
CA LYS A 84 -5.70 -17.93 -14.28
C LYS A 84 -5.40 -19.06 -13.30
N HIS A 85 -5.46 -18.81 -11.99
CA HIS A 85 -5.05 -19.72 -10.94
C HIS A 85 -6.10 -19.85 -9.84
N MET A 86 -7.36 -19.66 -10.21
CA MET A 86 -8.50 -19.89 -9.32
C MET A 86 -8.61 -21.39 -9.01
N ILE A 87 -8.94 -21.70 -7.76
CA ILE A 87 -9.17 -23.07 -7.31
C ILE A 87 -10.53 -23.51 -7.89
N ALA A 88 -10.54 -24.67 -8.53
CA ALA A 88 -11.79 -25.34 -8.87
C ALA A 88 -12.33 -26.01 -7.59
N GLY A 89 -13.37 -25.46 -7.00
CA GLY A 89 -13.99 -25.96 -5.77
C GLY A 89 -15.44 -26.36 -5.99
N ASP A 90 -15.94 -27.18 -5.09
CA ASP A 90 -17.33 -27.68 -5.12
C ASP A 90 -18.34 -26.66 -4.56
N THR A 91 -17.86 -25.58 -3.91
CA THR A 91 -18.68 -24.50 -3.36
C THR A 91 -18.35 -23.16 -4.02
N GLU A 92 -19.33 -22.24 -4.09
CA GLU A 92 -19.11 -20.89 -4.61
C GLU A 92 -18.01 -20.13 -3.84
N GLU A 93 -17.86 -20.43 -2.55
CA GLU A 93 -16.85 -19.78 -1.71
C GLU A 93 -15.43 -20.25 -2.06
N ASP A 94 -15.25 -21.52 -2.43
CA ASP A 94 -13.96 -22.10 -2.82
C ASP A 94 -13.55 -21.66 -4.23
N THR A 95 -14.50 -21.53 -5.16
CA THR A 95 -14.22 -21.12 -6.54
C THR A 95 -13.74 -19.68 -6.67
N GLU A 96 -13.93 -18.84 -5.65
CA GLU A 96 -13.40 -17.48 -5.62
C GLU A 96 -11.96 -17.36 -5.10
N GLN A 97 -11.38 -18.45 -4.56
CA GLN A 97 -10.05 -18.42 -3.95
C GLN A 97 -8.95 -18.71 -4.96
N VAL A 98 -7.81 -18.06 -4.77
CA VAL A 98 -6.61 -18.29 -5.59
C VAL A 98 -5.66 -19.26 -4.88
N GLU A 99 -5.00 -20.09 -5.67
CA GLU A 99 -3.90 -20.94 -5.22
C GLU A 99 -2.69 -20.10 -4.80
N THR A 100 -2.08 -20.41 -3.66
CA THR A 100 -0.93 -19.69 -3.13
C THR A 100 0.37 -20.47 -3.29
N ARG A 101 1.50 -19.77 -3.30
CA ARG A 101 2.85 -20.31 -3.51
C ARG A 101 3.74 -19.99 -2.32
N ARG A 102 4.86 -20.73 -2.20
CA ARG A 102 5.90 -20.51 -1.21
C ARG A 102 7.20 -20.00 -1.84
N PHE A 103 7.91 -19.15 -1.11
CA PHE A 103 9.24 -18.72 -1.48
C PHE A 103 10.23 -19.89 -1.43
N LYS A 104 11.15 -19.89 -2.41
CA LYS A 104 12.46 -20.56 -2.27
C LYS A 104 13.43 -19.57 -1.62
N TRP A 105 14.54 -20.05 -1.06
CA TRP A 105 15.55 -19.18 -0.42
C TRP A 105 16.05 -18.06 -1.34
N GLN A 106 16.15 -18.31 -2.64
CA GLN A 106 16.55 -17.34 -3.66
C GLN A 106 15.62 -16.13 -3.73
N HIS A 107 14.29 -16.35 -3.58
CA HIS A 107 13.32 -15.25 -3.58
C HIS A 107 13.52 -14.30 -2.39
N TRP A 108 13.90 -14.83 -1.21
CA TRP A 108 14.25 -14.01 -0.06
C TRP A 108 15.48 -13.14 -0.34
N LEU A 109 16.53 -13.74 -0.91
CA LEU A 109 17.75 -13.01 -1.25
C LEU A 109 17.46 -11.87 -2.24
N TYR A 110 16.74 -12.16 -3.33
CA TYR A 110 16.38 -11.14 -4.32
C TYR A 110 15.51 -10.03 -3.72
N SER A 111 14.51 -10.38 -2.93
CA SER A 111 13.64 -9.39 -2.29
C SER A 111 14.41 -8.47 -1.34
N ILE A 112 15.30 -9.02 -0.52
CA ILE A 112 16.15 -8.24 0.41
C ILE A 112 17.09 -7.33 -0.37
N LEU A 113 17.74 -7.82 -1.43
CA LEU A 113 18.64 -7.03 -2.26
C LEU A 113 17.89 -5.89 -2.96
N VAL A 114 16.70 -6.16 -3.52
CA VAL A 114 15.87 -5.13 -4.16
C VAL A 114 15.44 -4.08 -3.15
N ILE A 115 15.02 -4.47 -1.95
CA ILE A 115 14.65 -3.52 -0.89
C ILE A 115 15.85 -2.69 -0.46
N ALA A 116 17.02 -3.29 -0.21
CA ALA A 116 18.20 -2.57 0.23
C ALA A 116 18.69 -1.57 -0.83
N LEU A 117 18.89 -2.03 -2.07
CA LEU A 117 19.35 -1.18 -3.17
C LEU A 117 18.30 -0.14 -3.55
N GLY A 118 17.02 -0.53 -3.61
CA GLY A 118 15.91 0.37 -3.91
C GLY A 118 15.77 1.47 -2.86
N THR A 119 15.88 1.13 -1.58
CA THR A 119 15.83 2.11 -0.47
C THR A 119 16.92 3.16 -0.62
N VAL A 120 18.19 2.73 -0.82
CA VAL A 120 19.31 3.67 -0.97
C VAL A 120 19.13 4.53 -2.22
N SER A 121 18.80 3.91 -3.36
CA SER A 121 18.61 4.61 -4.63
C SER A 121 17.45 5.60 -4.56
N PHE A 122 16.31 5.19 -4.00
CA PHE A 122 15.13 6.06 -3.92
C PHE A 122 15.32 7.18 -2.91
N ALA A 123 15.97 6.93 -1.76
CA ALA A 123 16.32 7.98 -0.80
C ALA A 123 17.27 9.02 -1.44
N PHE A 124 18.26 8.57 -2.20
CA PHE A 124 19.15 9.47 -2.94
C PHE A 124 18.39 10.29 -3.99
N ILE A 125 17.57 9.63 -4.81
CA ILE A 125 16.75 10.30 -5.84
C ILE A 125 15.79 11.32 -5.19
N SER A 126 15.10 10.95 -4.10
CA SER A 126 14.11 11.82 -3.45
C SER A 126 14.73 13.10 -2.90
N GLN A 127 15.95 13.03 -2.37
CA GLN A 127 16.69 14.20 -1.89
C GLN A 127 17.01 15.19 -3.04
N HIS A 128 17.45 14.67 -4.20
CA HIS A 128 17.77 15.49 -5.37
C HIS A 128 16.51 15.95 -6.11
N MET A 129 15.47 15.10 -6.17
CA MET A 129 14.19 15.46 -6.79
C MET A 129 13.47 16.59 -6.07
N THR A 130 13.66 16.75 -4.75
CA THR A 130 13.08 17.86 -4.00
C THR A 130 13.52 19.23 -4.56
N GLU A 131 14.79 19.37 -4.91
CA GLU A 131 15.34 20.60 -5.52
C GLU A 131 14.74 20.84 -6.92
N ILE A 132 14.64 19.78 -7.74
CA ILE A 132 14.05 19.86 -9.09
C ILE A 132 12.56 20.21 -9.00
N VAL A 133 11.81 19.57 -8.13
CA VAL A 133 10.37 19.82 -7.93
C VAL A 133 10.13 21.24 -7.43
N ASN A 134 10.94 21.75 -6.51
CA ASN A 134 10.85 23.14 -6.03
C ASN A 134 11.19 24.14 -7.13
N SER A 135 12.19 23.84 -7.97
CA SER A 135 12.55 24.68 -9.12
C SER A 135 11.42 24.74 -10.15
N LEU A 136 10.80 23.59 -10.47
CA LEU A 136 9.63 23.54 -11.35
C LEU A 136 8.42 24.25 -10.75
N GLY A 137 8.19 24.12 -9.43
CA GLY A 137 7.12 24.84 -8.73
C GLY A 137 7.30 26.35 -8.76
N SER A 138 8.55 26.84 -8.64
CA SER A 138 8.85 28.26 -8.76
C SER A 138 8.65 28.77 -10.19
N LEU A 139 9.04 28.01 -11.21
CA LEU A 139 8.78 28.33 -12.62
C LEU A 139 7.27 28.38 -12.91
N ALA A 140 6.51 27.40 -12.44
CA ALA A 140 5.06 27.39 -12.59
C ALA A 140 4.42 28.63 -11.95
N LYS A 141 4.86 29.03 -10.76
CA LYS A 141 4.41 30.26 -10.07
C LYS A 141 4.72 31.53 -10.87
N ASN A 142 5.86 31.58 -11.58
CA ASN A 142 6.19 32.69 -12.44
C ASN A 142 5.29 32.81 -13.68
N LEU A 143 4.77 31.66 -14.17
CA LEU A 143 3.81 31.61 -15.28
C LEU A 143 2.39 31.97 -14.81
N ASN A 144 1.99 31.47 -13.65
CA ASN A 144 0.72 31.82 -13.01
C ASN A 144 0.88 31.73 -11.48
N PRO A 145 0.61 32.83 -10.72
CA PRO A 145 0.78 32.85 -9.27
C PRO A 145 0.02 31.75 -8.49
N THR A 146 -1.03 31.16 -9.07
CA THR A 146 -1.83 30.09 -8.46
C THR A 146 -1.23 28.70 -8.67
N TRP A 147 -0.21 28.54 -9.52
CA TRP A 147 0.36 27.25 -9.91
C TRP A 147 1.61 26.84 -9.12
N GLY A 148 2.04 27.64 -8.15
CA GLY A 148 3.23 27.33 -7.36
C GLY A 148 3.00 26.17 -6.37
N TRP A 149 4.00 25.27 -6.23
CA TRP A 149 4.06 24.24 -5.18
C TRP A 149 5.47 24.15 -4.61
N GLN A 150 5.59 23.59 -3.41
CA GLN A 150 6.87 23.27 -2.78
C GLN A 150 6.84 21.86 -2.23
N ALA A 151 7.86 21.07 -2.54
CA ALA A 151 8.07 19.79 -1.90
C ALA A 151 8.66 20.00 -0.50
N LYS A 152 8.22 19.21 0.46
CA LYS A 152 8.75 19.22 1.82
C LYS A 152 10.17 18.66 1.83
N ASN A 153 11.13 19.43 2.34
CA ASN A 153 12.45 18.91 2.59
C ASN A 153 12.42 17.94 3.76
N LEU A 154 12.82 16.69 3.51
CA LEU A 154 12.97 15.67 4.52
C LEU A 154 14.42 15.71 5.03
N ALA A 155 14.59 15.79 6.36
CA ALA A 155 15.90 15.89 7.00
C ALA A 155 16.24 14.58 7.75
N GLY A 156 17.53 14.35 7.97
CA GLY A 156 18.03 13.24 8.77
C GLY A 156 17.75 11.87 8.15
N THR A 157 17.19 10.96 8.94
CA THR A 157 16.88 9.57 8.51
C THR A 157 15.56 9.42 7.79
N GLN A 158 14.70 10.45 7.78
CA GLN A 158 13.35 10.39 7.23
C GLN A 158 13.32 9.96 5.75
N PRO A 159 14.17 10.48 4.84
CA PRO A 159 14.17 10.03 3.45
C PRO A 159 14.41 8.53 3.27
N TYR A 160 15.24 7.94 4.14
CA TYR A 160 15.53 6.50 4.12
C TYR A 160 14.36 5.67 4.65
N ILE A 161 13.66 6.16 5.68
CA ILE A 161 12.50 5.47 6.24
C ILE A 161 11.35 5.49 5.21
N ASP A 162 11.10 6.64 4.59
CA ASP A 162 10.06 6.77 3.56
C ASP A 162 10.41 5.93 2.31
N ALA A 163 11.67 5.94 1.88
CA ALA A 163 12.12 5.09 0.79
C ALA A 163 12.00 3.60 1.12
N PHE A 164 12.35 3.20 2.34
CA PHE A 164 12.24 1.82 2.80
C PHE A 164 10.78 1.34 2.80
N THR A 165 9.87 2.14 3.35
CA THR A 165 8.45 1.78 3.38
C THR A 165 7.88 1.69 1.97
N LEU A 166 8.16 2.65 1.09
CA LEU A 166 7.70 2.66 -0.29
C LEU A 166 8.22 1.46 -1.09
N VAL A 167 9.54 1.20 -1.06
CA VAL A 167 10.13 0.08 -1.81
C VAL A 167 9.65 -1.26 -1.26
N THR A 168 9.52 -1.39 0.06
CA THR A 168 8.98 -2.60 0.69
C THR A 168 7.53 -2.83 0.29
N ALA A 169 6.71 -1.77 0.21
CA ALA A 169 5.33 -1.85 -0.25
C ALA A 169 5.24 -2.32 -1.73
N PHE A 170 6.10 -1.79 -2.61
CA PHE A 170 6.15 -2.23 -4.01
C PHE A 170 6.56 -3.70 -4.13
N VAL A 171 7.57 -4.12 -3.38
CA VAL A 171 8.01 -5.52 -3.36
C VAL A 171 6.91 -6.43 -2.81
N ALA A 172 6.26 -6.06 -1.70
CA ALA A 172 5.16 -6.82 -1.12
C ALA A 172 3.99 -6.96 -2.10
N GLN A 173 3.65 -5.88 -2.82
CA GLN A 173 2.60 -5.89 -3.83
C GLN A 173 2.95 -6.84 -5.00
N ILE A 174 4.17 -6.79 -5.53
CA ILE A 174 4.61 -7.69 -6.62
C ILE A 174 4.56 -9.15 -6.15
N ILE A 175 5.00 -9.43 -4.92
CA ILE A 175 4.95 -10.76 -4.31
C ILE A 175 3.50 -11.23 -4.17
N MET A 176 2.57 -10.33 -3.80
CA MET A 176 1.13 -10.61 -3.75
C MET A 176 0.56 -10.96 -5.13
N LEU A 177 0.91 -10.19 -6.17
CA LEU A 177 0.48 -10.46 -7.55
C LEU A 177 0.96 -11.85 -8.01
N ALA A 178 2.17 -12.25 -7.62
CA ALA A 178 2.75 -13.56 -7.89
C ALA A 178 2.22 -14.67 -6.97
N ARG A 179 1.28 -14.36 -6.09
CA ARG A 179 0.58 -15.27 -5.18
C ARG A 179 1.45 -15.94 -4.13
N TYR A 180 2.58 -15.33 -3.73
CA TYR A 180 3.42 -15.83 -2.67
C TYR A 180 2.92 -15.39 -1.29
N ARG A 181 2.78 -16.37 -0.37
CA ARG A 181 2.31 -16.10 1.00
C ARG A 181 3.26 -15.19 1.79
N GLU A 182 4.53 -15.18 1.43
CA GLU A 182 5.57 -14.38 2.08
C GLU A 182 5.36 -12.87 1.91
N GLN A 183 4.47 -12.42 1.04
CA GLN A 183 4.02 -11.03 1.00
C GLN A 183 3.64 -10.50 2.39
N TRP A 184 2.98 -11.35 3.20
CA TRP A 184 2.52 -10.98 4.54
C TRP A 184 3.66 -10.63 5.49
N THR A 185 4.84 -11.23 5.31
CA THR A 185 6.04 -10.88 6.07
C THR A 185 6.52 -9.46 5.73
N PHE A 186 6.51 -9.10 4.43
CA PHE A 186 6.91 -7.75 4.00
C PHE A 186 5.89 -6.70 4.44
N TRP A 187 4.60 -6.99 4.32
CA TRP A 187 3.55 -6.12 4.87
C TRP A 187 3.66 -5.98 6.40
N PHE A 188 4.01 -7.05 7.11
CA PHE A 188 4.22 -7.00 8.55
C PHE A 188 5.37 -6.05 8.91
N ILE A 189 6.54 -6.20 8.26
CA ILE A 189 7.70 -5.34 8.48
C ILE A 189 7.33 -3.87 8.21
N LEU A 190 6.70 -3.60 7.07
CA LEU A 190 6.23 -2.26 6.70
C LEU A 190 5.31 -1.68 7.78
N ASN A 191 4.29 -2.44 8.20
CA ASN A 191 3.32 -1.95 9.17
C ASN A 191 3.93 -1.71 10.57
N VAL A 192 4.97 -2.46 10.97
CA VAL A 192 5.71 -2.19 12.20
C VAL A 192 6.46 -0.85 12.10
N VAL A 193 7.14 -0.59 10.98
CA VAL A 193 7.85 0.67 10.76
C VAL A 193 6.88 1.85 10.71
N SER A 194 5.77 1.71 9.99
CA SER A 194 4.74 2.74 9.91
C SER A 194 4.06 3.00 11.27
N LEU A 195 3.80 1.95 12.04
CA LEU A 195 3.27 2.09 13.41
C LEU A 195 4.22 2.93 14.28
N TYR A 196 5.52 2.65 14.23
CA TYR A 196 6.52 3.43 14.93
C TYR A 196 6.49 4.91 14.49
N GLN A 197 6.45 5.19 13.17
CA GLN A 197 6.36 6.56 12.65
C GLN A 197 5.11 7.29 13.18
N TRP A 198 3.93 6.67 13.16
CA TRP A 198 2.70 7.31 13.60
C TRP A 198 2.64 7.53 15.11
N ILE A 199 3.26 6.64 15.91
CA ILE A 199 3.43 6.88 17.37
C ILE A 199 4.34 8.09 17.60
N THR A 200 5.46 8.21 16.90
CA THR A 200 6.39 9.34 17.04
C THR A 200 5.78 10.67 16.58
N LEU A 201 4.87 10.62 15.61
CA LEU A 201 4.09 11.77 15.16
C LEU A 201 2.87 12.08 16.06
N HIS A 202 2.69 11.35 17.16
CA HIS A 202 1.56 11.47 18.09
C HIS A 202 0.18 11.33 17.43
N ASN A 203 0.08 10.64 16.28
CA ASN A 203 -1.18 10.35 15.62
C ASN A 203 -1.72 8.97 16.03
N MET A 204 -2.43 8.93 17.15
CA MET A 204 -2.93 7.69 17.74
C MET A 204 -4.01 7.00 16.91
N SER A 205 -4.76 7.74 16.09
CA SER A 205 -5.75 7.16 15.17
C SER A 205 -5.08 6.32 14.08
N MET A 206 -4.00 6.85 13.47
CA MET A 206 -3.21 6.10 12.51
C MET A 206 -2.46 4.94 13.16
N ALA A 207 -1.89 5.13 14.36
CA ALA A 207 -1.24 4.05 15.09
C ALA A 207 -2.23 2.88 15.36
N ALA A 208 -3.46 3.16 15.77
CA ALA A 208 -4.49 2.14 15.98
C ALA A 208 -4.86 1.40 14.67
N LEU A 209 -4.88 2.11 13.52
CA LEU A 209 -5.10 1.50 12.20
C LEU A 209 -3.98 0.51 11.85
N TYR A 210 -2.71 0.88 12.08
CA TYR A 210 -1.58 -0.02 11.80
C TYR A 210 -1.54 -1.23 12.74
N VAL A 211 -1.98 -1.10 14.01
CA VAL A 211 -2.20 -2.27 14.88
C VAL A 211 -3.24 -3.21 14.28
N ALA A 212 -4.35 -2.67 13.75
CA ALA A 212 -5.36 -3.48 13.10
C ALA A 212 -4.83 -4.16 11.81
N PHE A 213 -3.97 -3.48 11.03
CA PHE A 213 -3.29 -4.10 9.88
C PHE A 213 -2.32 -5.21 10.30
N LEU A 214 -1.60 -5.08 11.41
CA LEU A 214 -0.74 -6.15 11.94
C LEU A 214 -1.55 -7.40 12.31
N ILE A 215 -2.73 -7.23 12.92
CA ILE A 215 -3.65 -8.35 13.20
C ILE A 215 -4.12 -9.00 11.90
N ASN A 216 -4.50 -8.19 10.90
CA ASN A 216 -4.89 -8.71 9.58
C ASN A 216 -3.74 -9.43 8.87
N ASN A 217 -2.50 -8.97 9.03
CA ASN A 217 -1.32 -9.65 8.47
C ASN A 217 -1.12 -11.04 9.07
N ALA A 218 -1.28 -11.19 10.39
CA ALA A 218 -1.19 -12.49 11.04
C ALA A 218 -2.29 -13.44 10.54
N TYR A 219 -3.52 -12.93 10.41
CA TYR A 219 -4.64 -13.68 9.85
C TYR A 219 -4.39 -14.07 8.39
N GLY A 220 -3.94 -13.14 7.56
CA GLY A 220 -3.65 -13.37 6.14
C GLY A 220 -2.54 -14.39 5.95
N TYR A 221 -1.44 -14.27 6.70
CA TYR A 221 -0.36 -15.26 6.67
C TYR A 221 -0.85 -16.68 7.00
N TYR A 222 -1.70 -16.80 8.04
CA TYR A 222 -2.30 -18.08 8.42
C TYR A 222 -3.17 -18.65 7.31
N GLN A 223 -4.07 -17.85 6.73
CA GLN A 223 -4.97 -18.31 5.65
C GLN A 223 -4.20 -18.70 4.39
N TRP A 224 -3.18 -17.92 4.02
CA TRP A 224 -2.34 -18.21 2.86
C TRP A 224 -1.45 -19.44 3.08
N SER A 225 -1.07 -19.72 4.32
CA SER A 225 -0.28 -20.90 4.66
C SER A 225 -1.07 -22.20 4.51
N LYS A 226 -2.39 -22.17 4.73
CA LYS A 226 -3.27 -23.34 4.51
C LYS A 226 -3.46 -23.64 3.02
N GLY A 227 -3.43 -22.64 2.16
CA GLY A 227 -3.64 -22.78 0.71
C GLY A 227 -2.34 -22.92 -0.09
N SER A 228 -1.17 -22.98 0.55
CA SER A 228 0.12 -23.03 -0.15
C SER A 228 0.61 -24.47 -0.28
N GLN A 229 0.85 -24.90 -1.49
CA GLN A 229 1.61 -26.12 -1.83
C GLN A 229 3.10 -25.84 -1.89
#